data_9c91a730f85f2490150de126c33d3280
#
_entry.id   9c91a730f85f2490150de126c33d3280
#
_cell.length_a   1.000
_cell.length_b   1.000
_cell.length_c   1.000
_cell.angle_alpha   90.00
_cell.angle_beta   90.00
_cell.angle_gamma   90.00
#
_symmetry.space_group_name_H-M   'P 1'
#
loop_
_entity.id
_entity.type
_entity.pdbx_description
1 polymer ?
#
loop_
_entity_poly.entity_id
_entity_poly.type
_entity_poly.pdbx_seq_one_letter_code
_entity_poly.pdbx_strand_id
1 'polypeptide(L)'
;MAAPMESYAGKIQRKLLKKQRVIEAASGREKADLVLKNATYVNVFSNELRTCDIAVANGLIVGMGEYEGEQELDMTGKIVCPGFVDAHIHLESSLVSPREFAKAVLPHGTTTVITDPHEITNVMGTDGIDYMFQATEGLPIDVRFMLPSCVPATPMDESGANLDYRAIDSFYDYPRVQGLAEMMNAYGVIHNDAEVVSKIIASQAHHKKIDGHAPGLTGKDLDTYIAAGVYSDHECSDIEDALAKLRRGQFIMIREGTAARNLEALAPLLTPQYADRCMFCTDDKHPSDLLEKGHIDYICREAINKYGVDPIIAVKAACHHASRYFLLNNRGAIAPGYLADFAIIDNFQDFNVEMVFKKGVLYYDHGQLKDFPKPQIEQYLDQRAHDTFHVTPLTEEDFRDVRPRAVIGMVPGEIVTTDNGYADKVDTEKDILKIAVVERHKNTHHIGLGYIQGYGLKSGAVATSISHDSHNIIVVGTNSKDMAFAVNRIVENHGGIVVTENEQVKSELVLELAGIMSDSPLVEVNEELEAAKDAAHALGVGHGIDPFMTLSFMALPVIPTLRITTRGIIDVVTQQYI
;
A
#
# COMPACT_ATOMS: atom_id res chain seq x y z
N MET A 1 -10.99 30.13 -14.95
CA MET A 1 -9.87 31.01 -15.32
C MET A 1 -8.67 30.56 -14.52
N ALA A 2 -7.65 29.98 -15.16
CA ALA A 2 -6.41 29.61 -14.47
C ALA A 2 -5.78 30.86 -13.84
N ALA A 3 -5.35 30.77 -12.58
CA ALA A 3 -4.63 31.85 -11.92
C ALA A 3 -3.39 32.20 -12.75
N PRO A 4 -3.05 33.50 -12.91
CA PRO A 4 -1.90 33.90 -13.70
C PRO A 4 -0.64 33.25 -13.15
N MET A 5 0.14 32.59 -14.01
CA MET A 5 1.40 31.97 -13.62
C MET A 5 2.32 33.00 -12.96
N GLU A 6 2.70 32.75 -11.72
CA GLU A 6 3.62 33.59 -10.98
C GLU A 6 4.96 33.68 -11.72
N SER A 7 5.47 34.90 -11.92
CA SER A 7 6.77 35.11 -12.56
C SER A 7 7.91 34.47 -11.75
N TYR A 8 9.01 34.11 -12.42
CA TYR A 8 10.20 33.58 -11.74
C TYR A 8 10.72 34.55 -10.64
N ALA A 9 10.72 35.85 -10.91
CA ALA A 9 11.10 36.88 -9.91
C ALA A 9 10.16 36.87 -8.70
N GLY A 10 8.83 36.71 -8.91
CA GLY A 10 7.86 36.61 -7.83
C GLY A 10 8.10 35.37 -6.97
N LYS A 11 8.39 34.22 -7.62
CA LYS A 11 8.74 32.97 -6.90
C LYS A 11 10.00 33.15 -6.03
N ILE A 12 11.04 33.82 -6.55
CA ILE A 12 12.28 34.09 -5.79
C ILE A 12 11.99 35.01 -4.61
N GLN A 13 11.23 36.09 -4.83
CA GLN A 13 10.89 37.06 -3.76
C GLN A 13 10.12 36.38 -2.62
N ARG A 14 9.14 35.55 -2.95
CA ARG A 14 8.39 34.79 -1.93
C ARG A 14 9.29 33.80 -1.16
N LYS A 15 10.18 33.10 -1.88
CA LYS A 15 11.16 32.20 -1.24
C LYS A 15 12.14 32.97 -0.35
N LEU A 16 12.55 34.16 -0.76
CA LEU A 16 13.44 35.05 0.01
C LEU A 16 12.79 35.42 1.35
N LEU A 17 11.57 35.93 1.34
CA LEU A 17 10.85 36.31 2.56
C LEU A 17 10.71 35.14 3.53
N LYS A 18 10.33 33.95 3.00
CA LYS A 18 10.25 32.72 3.83
C LYS A 18 11.61 32.36 4.42
N LYS A 19 12.69 32.43 3.63
CA LYS A 19 14.04 32.11 4.10
C LYS A 19 14.55 33.13 5.13
N GLN A 20 14.26 34.43 4.95
CA GLN A 20 14.59 35.46 5.93
C GLN A 20 13.89 35.20 7.27
N ARG A 21 12.58 34.89 7.28
CA ARG A 21 11.84 34.54 8.50
C ARG A 21 12.49 33.35 9.25
N VAL A 22 12.89 32.29 8.50
CA VAL A 22 13.59 31.15 9.05
C VAL A 22 14.93 31.54 9.69
N ILE A 23 15.71 32.41 9.03
CA ILE A 23 17.01 32.87 9.54
C ILE A 23 16.84 33.76 10.78
N GLU A 24 15.87 34.69 10.78
CA GLU A 24 15.60 35.57 11.93
C GLU A 24 15.17 34.74 13.17
N ALA A 25 14.27 33.78 13.00
CA ALA A 25 13.88 32.90 14.08
C ALA A 25 15.03 31.98 14.55
N ALA A 26 15.81 31.40 13.63
CA ALA A 26 16.96 30.58 13.97
C ALA A 26 18.04 31.30 14.75
N SER A 27 18.22 32.60 14.47
CA SER A 27 19.21 33.45 15.17
C SER A 27 18.69 34.04 16.50
N GLY A 28 17.44 33.78 16.86
CA GLY A 28 16.79 34.33 18.04
C GLY A 28 16.48 35.84 17.97
N ARG A 29 16.57 36.45 16.78
CA ARG A 29 16.19 37.87 16.60
C ARG A 29 14.67 38.07 16.52
N GLU A 30 13.96 37.03 16.11
CA GLU A 30 12.50 36.95 16.17
C GLU A 30 12.08 35.69 16.87
N LYS A 31 10.90 35.71 17.53
CA LYS A 31 10.33 34.52 18.16
C LYS A 31 10.02 33.45 17.10
N ALA A 32 10.19 32.20 17.47
CA ALA A 32 9.73 31.08 16.66
C ALA A 32 8.18 31.04 16.60
N ASP A 33 7.60 30.40 15.57
CA ASP A 33 6.15 30.23 15.50
C ASP A 33 5.66 29.26 16.60
N LEU A 34 6.45 28.21 16.86
CA LEU A 34 6.22 27.20 17.88
C LEU A 34 7.55 26.80 18.53
N VAL A 35 7.54 26.59 19.85
CA VAL A 35 8.63 25.94 20.57
C VAL A 35 8.09 24.76 21.36
N LEU A 36 8.65 23.59 21.13
CA LEU A 36 8.47 22.42 21.98
C LEU A 36 9.48 22.51 23.12
N LYS A 37 9.01 22.87 24.32
CA LYS A 37 9.86 23.08 25.51
C LYS A 37 10.21 21.77 26.18
N ASN A 38 11.41 21.64 26.72
CA ASN A 38 11.88 20.47 27.48
C ASN A 38 11.76 19.15 26.69
N ALA A 39 11.85 19.20 25.36
CA ALA A 39 11.62 18.06 24.49
C ALA A 39 12.76 17.03 24.58
N THR A 40 12.47 15.81 25.03
CA THR A 40 13.38 14.68 24.87
C THR A 40 13.14 14.07 23.48
N TYR A 41 14.12 14.16 22.59
CA TYR A 41 13.94 13.74 21.20
C TYR A 41 14.93 12.65 20.78
N VAL A 42 14.52 11.85 19.78
CA VAL A 42 15.37 10.84 19.15
C VAL A 42 16.31 11.52 18.17
N ASN A 43 17.61 11.55 18.49
CA ASN A 43 18.63 12.00 17.56
C ASN A 43 19.11 10.83 16.69
N VAL A 44 18.57 10.76 15.47
CA VAL A 44 18.87 9.69 14.51
C VAL A 44 20.31 9.75 13.95
N PHE A 45 21.00 10.87 14.10
CA PHE A 45 22.37 11.05 13.59
C PHE A 45 23.43 10.50 14.53
N SER A 46 23.20 10.64 15.86
CA SER A 46 24.14 10.20 16.90
C SER A 46 23.66 8.98 17.69
N ASN A 47 22.48 8.43 17.35
CA ASN A 47 21.87 7.27 18.02
C ASN A 47 21.71 7.48 19.55
N GLU A 48 21.16 8.62 19.95
CA GLU A 48 20.95 8.95 21.36
C GLU A 48 19.66 9.73 21.59
N LEU A 49 19.19 9.76 22.83
CA LEU A 49 18.17 10.70 23.29
C LEU A 49 18.85 11.99 23.75
N ARG A 50 18.28 13.12 23.32
CA ARG A 50 18.73 14.46 23.75
C ARG A 50 17.54 15.25 24.28
N THR A 51 17.78 16.10 25.26
CA THR A 51 16.75 17.00 25.80
C THR A 51 17.13 18.45 25.54
N CYS A 52 16.27 19.18 24.87
CA CYS A 52 16.37 20.63 24.66
C CYS A 52 15.03 21.18 24.14
N ASP A 53 14.93 22.50 24.00
CA ASP A 53 13.80 23.09 23.27
C ASP A 53 14.01 22.90 21.75
N ILE A 54 12.91 22.72 21.03
CA ILE A 54 12.89 22.60 19.57
C ILE A 54 12.06 23.75 19.01
N ALA A 55 12.72 24.67 18.29
CA ALA A 55 12.08 25.84 17.70
C ALA A 55 11.68 25.60 16.23
N VAL A 56 10.49 26.05 15.87
CA VAL A 56 9.88 25.88 14.54
C VAL A 56 9.45 27.24 13.98
N ALA A 57 9.78 27.50 12.70
CA ALA A 57 9.25 28.62 11.95
C ALA A 57 9.03 28.27 10.48
N ASN A 58 7.93 28.75 9.91
CA ASN A 58 7.51 28.42 8.53
C ASN A 58 7.51 26.92 8.21
N GLY A 59 7.10 26.09 9.19
CA GLY A 59 7.03 24.64 9.05
C GLY A 59 8.38 23.91 9.04
N LEU A 60 9.47 24.60 9.33
CA LEU A 60 10.81 24.03 9.46
C LEU A 60 11.30 24.10 10.91
N ILE A 61 12.04 23.11 11.33
CA ILE A 61 12.84 23.18 12.54
C ILE A 61 13.94 24.22 12.29
N VAL A 62 14.03 25.24 13.15
CA VAL A 62 14.97 26.35 12.98
C VAL A 62 16.08 26.35 14.02
N GLY A 63 15.85 25.68 15.16
CA GLY A 63 16.85 25.67 16.22
C GLY A 63 16.60 24.61 17.29
N MET A 64 17.68 24.29 18.00
CA MET A 64 17.74 23.33 19.10
C MET A 64 18.46 24.04 20.26
N GLY A 65 17.81 24.16 21.43
CA GLY A 65 18.35 24.87 22.59
C GLY A 65 17.35 25.89 23.13
N GLU A 66 17.81 26.97 23.75
CA GLU A 66 16.94 27.98 24.37
C GLU A 66 16.33 28.91 23.30
N TYR A 67 15.01 28.86 23.13
CA TYR A 67 14.24 29.70 22.20
C TYR A 67 12.95 30.20 22.86
N GLU A 68 12.48 31.37 22.38
CA GLU A 68 11.14 31.85 22.67
C GLU A 68 10.21 31.63 21.45
N GLY A 69 8.97 31.22 21.72
CA GLY A 69 7.92 30.98 20.70
C GLY A 69 6.72 31.92 20.83
N GLU A 70 5.97 32.09 19.76
CA GLU A 70 4.61 32.65 19.83
C GLU A 70 3.66 31.64 20.52
N GLN A 71 3.90 30.35 20.26
CA GLN A 71 3.30 29.23 20.99
C GLN A 71 4.41 28.40 21.63
N GLU A 72 4.20 28.01 22.87
CA GLU A 72 5.11 27.14 23.60
C GLU A 72 4.33 25.97 24.20
N LEU A 73 4.82 24.74 23.96
CA LEU A 73 4.22 23.49 24.46
C LEU A 73 5.26 22.74 25.27
N ASP A 74 4.92 22.41 26.51
CA ASP A 74 5.80 21.62 27.39
C ASP A 74 5.74 20.14 27.03
N MET A 75 6.89 19.56 26.68
CA MET A 75 7.08 18.16 26.32
C MET A 75 7.74 17.36 27.44
N THR A 76 7.72 17.86 28.67
CA THR A 76 8.30 17.16 29.81
C THR A 76 7.70 15.75 29.96
N GLY A 77 8.55 14.73 29.98
CA GLY A 77 8.14 13.33 30.11
C GLY A 77 7.65 12.67 28.82
N LYS A 78 7.71 13.37 27.69
CA LYS A 78 7.37 12.83 26.37
C LYS A 78 8.61 12.62 25.51
N ILE A 79 8.50 11.74 24.51
CA ILE A 79 9.55 11.51 23.53
C ILE A 79 9.08 12.06 22.17
N VAL A 80 9.90 12.95 21.63
CA VAL A 80 9.68 13.52 20.28
C VAL A 80 10.42 12.66 19.25
N CYS A 81 9.66 11.97 18.42
CA CYS A 81 10.18 11.24 17.27
C CYS A 81 10.02 12.09 15.99
N PRO A 82 10.89 11.93 14.97
CA PRO A 82 10.56 12.39 13.63
C PRO A 82 9.26 11.74 13.17
N GLY A 83 8.45 12.44 12.39
CA GLY A 83 7.25 11.85 11.80
C GLY A 83 7.59 10.58 11.00
N PHE A 84 6.79 9.53 11.16
CA PHE A 84 7.05 8.24 10.56
C PHE A 84 6.85 8.24 9.06
N VAL A 85 7.57 7.36 8.38
CA VAL A 85 7.56 7.17 6.94
C VAL A 85 7.25 5.71 6.64
N ASP A 86 6.19 5.45 5.93
CA ASP A 86 5.95 4.14 5.34
C ASP A 86 6.72 4.05 4.02
N ALA A 87 7.61 3.07 3.92
CA ALA A 87 8.52 2.96 2.79
C ALA A 87 7.89 2.31 1.55
N HIS A 88 6.77 1.61 1.70
CA HIS A 88 6.04 0.97 0.60
C HIS A 88 4.61 0.62 1.05
N ILE A 89 3.63 1.12 0.31
CA ILE A 89 2.21 0.87 0.57
C ILE A 89 1.38 1.01 -0.71
N HIS A 90 0.30 0.22 -0.79
CA HIS A 90 -0.82 0.43 -1.70
C HIS A 90 -1.95 1.10 -0.92
N LEU A 91 -2.21 2.39 -1.17
CA LEU A 91 -3.26 3.13 -0.44
C LEU A 91 -4.64 2.48 -0.65
N GLU A 92 -4.84 1.92 -1.81
CA GLU A 92 -6.06 1.24 -2.25
C GLU A 92 -6.41 0.06 -1.34
N SER A 93 -5.42 -0.65 -0.82
CA SER A 93 -5.61 -1.80 0.08
C SER A 93 -6.24 -1.41 1.43
N SER A 94 -6.27 -0.12 1.76
CA SER A 94 -7.05 0.38 2.89
C SER A 94 -8.55 0.42 2.65
N LEU A 95 -9.00 0.13 1.42
CA LEU A 95 -10.39 0.14 0.94
C LEU A 95 -11.09 1.50 1.04
N VAL A 96 -10.38 2.55 1.40
CA VAL A 96 -10.93 3.91 1.53
C VAL A 96 -10.17 4.91 0.68
N SER A 97 -10.80 6.03 0.39
CA SER A 97 -10.17 7.12 -0.35
C SER A 97 -8.92 7.65 0.37
N PRO A 98 -7.95 8.24 -0.36
CA PRO A 98 -6.72 8.77 0.24
C PRO A 98 -6.94 9.76 1.39
N ARG A 99 -8.07 10.47 1.41
CA ARG A 99 -8.43 11.36 2.53
C ARG A 99 -8.76 10.57 3.80
N GLU A 100 -9.57 9.56 3.68
CA GLU A 100 -9.94 8.71 4.84
C GLU A 100 -8.73 7.90 5.32
N PHE A 101 -7.88 7.42 4.41
CA PHE A 101 -6.59 6.84 4.75
C PHE A 101 -5.71 7.83 5.56
N ALA A 102 -5.61 9.09 5.13
CA ALA A 102 -4.83 10.09 5.88
C ALA A 102 -5.37 10.32 7.29
N LYS A 103 -6.70 10.28 7.48
CA LYS A 103 -7.32 10.35 8.81
C LYS A 103 -6.97 9.14 9.67
N ALA A 104 -6.84 7.97 9.06
CA ALA A 104 -6.50 6.75 9.76
C ALA A 104 -5.05 6.73 10.25
N VAL A 105 -4.07 7.16 9.42
CA VAL A 105 -2.65 7.00 9.73
C VAL A 105 -2.01 8.17 10.48
N LEU A 106 -2.59 9.37 10.39
CA LEU A 106 -2.08 10.54 11.15
C LEU A 106 -2.06 10.29 12.67
N PRO A 107 -3.12 9.74 13.30
CA PRO A 107 -3.10 9.43 14.73
C PRO A 107 -1.98 8.48 15.15
N HIS A 108 -1.43 7.73 14.20
CA HIS A 108 -0.31 6.79 14.38
C HIS A 108 1.06 7.40 14.07
N GLY A 109 1.15 8.74 13.93
CA GLY A 109 2.42 9.43 13.71
C GLY A 109 2.99 9.35 12.30
N THR A 110 2.30 8.70 11.36
CA THR A 110 2.74 8.61 9.96
C THR A 110 2.47 9.93 9.25
N THR A 111 3.54 10.57 8.79
CA THR A 111 3.50 11.87 8.13
C THR A 111 3.91 11.83 6.66
N THR A 112 4.47 10.71 6.23
CA THR A 112 4.89 10.48 4.84
C THR A 112 4.67 9.03 4.47
N VAL A 113 4.19 8.77 3.24
CA VAL A 113 4.07 7.44 2.66
C VAL A 113 4.68 7.41 1.26
N ILE A 114 5.25 6.28 0.89
CA ILE A 114 5.73 5.99 -0.46
C ILE A 114 4.76 4.98 -1.04
N THR A 115 3.90 5.42 -1.95
CA THR A 115 2.84 4.57 -2.50
C THR A 115 3.13 4.15 -3.94
N ASP A 116 2.76 2.93 -4.26
CA ASP A 116 2.63 2.43 -5.62
C ASP A 116 1.13 2.31 -5.96
N PRO A 117 0.59 3.18 -6.82
CA PRO A 117 -0.83 3.16 -7.17
C PRO A 117 -1.13 2.17 -8.31
N HIS A 118 -0.47 0.99 -8.35
CA HIS A 118 -0.67 0.07 -9.47
C HIS A 118 -2.07 -0.54 -9.48
N GLU A 119 -2.74 -0.62 -8.34
CA GLU A 119 -4.07 -1.18 -8.21
C GLU A 119 -5.10 -0.36 -9.02
N ILE A 120 -5.25 0.92 -8.71
CA ILE A 120 -6.13 1.80 -9.48
C ILE A 120 -5.63 1.99 -10.92
N THR A 121 -4.31 1.91 -11.15
CA THR A 121 -3.73 2.02 -12.48
C THR A 121 -4.08 0.82 -13.36
N ASN A 122 -4.19 -0.38 -12.81
CA ASN A 122 -4.71 -1.55 -13.52
C ASN A 122 -6.17 -1.35 -13.96
N VAL A 123 -6.95 -0.56 -13.25
CA VAL A 123 -8.35 -0.26 -13.58
C VAL A 123 -8.47 0.89 -14.58
N MET A 124 -7.80 2.02 -14.32
CA MET A 124 -8.02 3.30 -14.99
C MET A 124 -6.86 3.73 -15.89
N GLY A 125 -5.75 3.00 -15.93
CA GLY A 125 -4.56 3.39 -16.64
C GLY A 125 -3.92 4.66 -16.06
N THR A 126 -3.40 5.53 -16.92
CA THR A 126 -2.80 6.81 -16.51
C THR A 126 -3.76 7.76 -15.80
N ASP A 127 -5.06 7.66 -16.08
CA ASP A 127 -6.10 8.43 -15.36
C ASP A 127 -6.13 8.04 -13.87
N GLY A 128 -5.81 6.79 -13.53
CA GLY A 128 -5.68 6.33 -12.15
C GLY A 128 -4.50 7.00 -11.41
N ILE A 129 -3.36 7.16 -12.09
CA ILE A 129 -2.21 7.89 -11.55
C ILE A 129 -2.57 9.36 -11.29
N ASP A 130 -3.20 10.01 -12.27
CA ASP A 130 -3.63 11.42 -12.14
C ASP A 130 -4.71 11.58 -11.06
N TYR A 131 -5.64 10.64 -10.94
CA TYR A 131 -6.62 10.61 -9.86
C TYR A 131 -5.94 10.59 -8.49
N MET A 132 -5.00 9.65 -8.26
CA MET A 132 -4.30 9.53 -6.99
C MET A 132 -3.44 10.75 -6.69
N PHE A 133 -2.84 11.39 -7.70
CA PHE A 133 -2.13 12.65 -7.53
C PHE A 133 -3.08 13.74 -7.01
N GLN A 134 -4.26 13.89 -7.59
CA GLN A 134 -5.22 14.91 -7.18
C GLN A 134 -5.90 14.56 -5.86
N ALA A 135 -6.27 13.30 -5.64
CA ALA A 135 -6.90 12.82 -4.40
C ALA A 135 -6.00 12.92 -3.16
N THR A 136 -4.69 13.07 -3.36
CA THR A 136 -3.70 13.23 -2.28
C THR A 136 -3.15 14.64 -2.16
N GLU A 137 -3.58 15.58 -3.02
CA GLU A 137 -3.07 16.95 -2.99
C GLU A 137 -3.61 17.72 -1.78
N GLY A 138 -2.71 18.36 -1.02
CA GLY A 138 -3.08 19.17 0.14
C GLY A 138 -3.44 18.39 1.40
N LEU A 139 -3.37 17.07 1.41
CA LEU A 139 -3.52 16.27 2.61
C LEU A 139 -2.40 16.58 3.63
N PRO A 140 -2.66 16.44 4.94
CA PRO A 140 -1.65 16.68 5.98
C PRO A 140 -0.66 15.50 6.14
N ILE A 141 -0.51 14.69 5.12
CA ILE A 141 0.57 13.71 4.95
C ILE A 141 1.27 13.97 3.61
N ASP A 142 2.55 13.65 3.51
CA ASP A 142 3.27 13.72 2.23
C ASP A 142 3.14 12.38 1.52
N VAL A 143 2.31 12.31 0.49
CA VAL A 143 2.21 11.12 -0.37
C VAL A 143 3.22 11.24 -1.51
N ARG A 144 4.15 10.29 -1.56
CA ARG A 144 5.18 10.15 -2.58
C ARG A 144 4.88 8.93 -3.42
N PHE A 145 5.09 9.02 -4.71
CA PHE A 145 4.67 8.03 -5.68
C PHE A 145 5.86 7.28 -6.29
N MET A 146 5.73 5.99 -6.36
CA MET A 146 6.46 5.15 -7.29
C MET A 146 5.53 4.87 -8.47
N LEU A 147 6.02 5.00 -9.71
CA LEU A 147 5.19 4.75 -10.90
C LEU A 147 5.05 3.25 -11.15
N PRO A 148 3.86 2.76 -11.46
CA PRO A 148 3.62 1.33 -11.65
C PRO A 148 4.51 0.69 -12.70
N SER A 149 5.18 -0.39 -12.34
CA SER A 149 6.06 -1.16 -13.23
C SER A 149 5.31 -2.24 -14.01
N CYS A 150 4.25 -2.79 -13.41
CA CYS A 150 3.57 -4.00 -13.86
C CYS A 150 2.07 -3.77 -14.02
N VAL A 151 1.66 -3.19 -15.15
CA VAL A 151 0.25 -2.98 -15.54
C VAL A 151 0.06 -3.47 -16.97
N PRO A 152 -0.51 -4.68 -17.16
CA PRO A 152 -0.78 -5.71 -16.14
C PRO A 152 0.49 -6.38 -15.60
N ALA A 153 0.34 -7.19 -14.53
CA ALA A 153 1.45 -7.95 -13.92
C ALA A 153 2.13 -8.88 -14.92
N THR A 154 1.37 -9.57 -15.75
CA THR A 154 1.85 -10.41 -16.85
C THR A 154 0.98 -10.25 -18.10
N PRO A 155 1.48 -10.62 -19.31
CA PRO A 155 0.67 -10.63 -20.53
C PRO A 155 -0.49 -11.64 -20.51
N MET A 156 -0.53 -12.52 -19.53
CA MET A 156 -1.58 -13.53 -19.36
C MET A 156 -2.83 -12.96 -18.70
N ASP A 157 -2.74 -11.79 -18.10
CA ASP A 157 -3.84 -11.13 -17.41
C ASP A 157 -4.50 -10.05 -18.26
N GLU A 158 -5.81 -9.86 -18.09
CA GLU A 158 -6.57 -8.81 -18.73
C GLU A 158 -6.92 -7.73 -17.69
N SER A 159 -6.31 -6.58 -17.82
CA SER A 159 -6.61 -5.42 -16.98
C SER A 159 -7.26 -4.29 -17.76
N GLY A 160 -7.69 -3.25 -17.06
CA GLY A 160 -8.25 -2.04 -17.68
C GLY A 160 -7.26 -1.31 -18.58
N ALA A 161 -5.97 -1.44 -18.31
CA ALA A 161 -4.91 -0.78 -19.05
C ALA A 161 -3.71 -1.70 -19.32
N ASN A 162 -2.89 -1.28 -20.28
CA ASN A 162 -1.57 -1.85 -20.52
C ASN A 162 -0.59 -0.68 -20.69
N LEU A 163 0.35 -0.52 -19.75
CA LEU A 163 1.26 0.61 -19.73
C LEU A 163 2.68 0.19 -20.13
N ASP A 164 3.17 0.74 -21.22
CA ASP A 164 4.58 0.72 -21.58
C ASP A 164 5.35 1.87 -20.88
N TYR A 165 6.66 1.94 -21.08
CA TYR A 165 7.48 3.02 -20.49
C TYR A 165 7.05 4.41 -20.97
N ARG A 166 6.51 4.56 -22.21
CA ARG A 166 6.09 5.86 -22.76
C ARG A 166 4.87 6.41 -22.05
N ALA A 167 3.96 5.52 -21.64
CA ALA A 167 2.75 5.92 -20.91
C ALA A 167 3.08 6.56 -19.55
N ILE A 168 4.16 6.14 -18.89
CA ILE A 168 4.54 6.63 -17.57
C ILE A 168 5.68 7.67 -17.59
N ASP A 169 6.38 7.85 -18.71
CA ASP A 169 7.60 8.67 -18.80
C ASP A 169 7.39 10.13 -18.36
N SER A 170 6.30 10.75 -18.80
CA SER A 170 5.99 12.14 -18.45
C SER A 170 5.69 12.38 -16.97
N PHE A 171 5.30 11.34 -16.24
CA PHE A 171 5.02 11.44 -14.81
C PHE A 171 6.28 11.57 -13.95
N TYR A 172 7.46 11.18 -14.44
CA TYR A 172 8.71 11.37 -13.70
C TYR A 172 9.06 12.84 -13.43
N ASP A 173 8.50 13.77 -14.19
CA ASP A 173 8.68 15.20 -13.99
C ASP A 173 7.87 15.76 -12.78
N TYR A 174 6.93 15.00 -12.24
CA TYR A 174 6.17 15.40 -11.06
C TYR A 174 7.05 15.37 -9.81
N PRO A 175 7.05 16.45 -9.01
CA PRO A 175 7.94 16.56 -7.84
C PRO A 175 7.67 15.49 -6.76
N ARG A 176 6.50 14.85 -6.78
CA ARG A 176 6.13 13.81 -5.82
C ARG A 176 6.51 12.40 -6.28
N VAL A 177 6.97 12.22 -7.53
CA VAL A 177 7.40 10.93 -8.06
C VAL A 177 8.84 10.64 -7.63
N GLN A 178 9.05 9.49 -6.97
CA GLN A 178 10.35 9.06 -6.46
C GLN A 178 11.02 8.01 -7.34
N GLY A 179 10.24 7.22 -8.09
CA GLY A 179 10.82 6.15 -8.90
C GLY A 179 9.82 5.30 -9.66
N LEU A 180 10.32 4.16 -10.09
CA LEU A 180 9.56 3.03 -10.63
C LEU A 180 9.23 2.10 -9.46
N ALA A 181 7.98 1.71 -9.35
CA ALA A 181 7.48 0.85 -8.30
C ALA A 181 8.01 -0.59 -8.42
N GLU A 182 7.62 -1.41 -7.49
CA GLU A 182 8.05 -2.79 -7.37
C GLU A 182 8.09 -3.54 -8.70
N MET A 183 9.26 -4.05 -9.03
CA MET A 183 9.47 -4.79 -10.28
C MET A 183 9.08 -6.26 -10.10
N MET A 184 7.76 -6.54 -10.09
CA MET A 184 7.21 -7.88 -9.90
C MET A 184 7.60 -8.85 -11.03
N ASN A 185 7.80 -8.36 -12.25
CA ASN A 185 8.18 -9.20 -13.38
C ASN A 185 9.67 -9.53 -13.38
N ALA A 186 10.15 -10.23 -12.33
CA ALA A 186 11.51 -10.69 -12.22
C ALA A 186 11.91 -11.61 -13.40
N TYR A 187 10.96 -12.44 -13.88
CA TYR A 187 11.18 -13.30 -15.05
C TYR A 187 11.56 -12.47 -16.28
N GLY A 188 10.82 -11.40 -16.56
CA GLY A 188 11.11 -10.51 -17.68
C GLY A 188 12.48 -9.82 -17.55
N VAL A 189 12.86 -9.40 -16.34
CA VAL A 189 14.20 -8.83 -16.09
C VAL A 189 15.30 -9.85 -16.39
N ILE A 190 15.19 -11.07 -15.86
CA ILE A 190 16.18 -12.14 -15.98
C ILE A 190 16.32 -12.59 -17.44
N HIS A 191 15.21 -12.64 -18.17
CA HIS A 191 15.19 -13.07 -19.58
C HIS A 191 15.34 -11.91 -20.58
N ASN A 192 15.68 -10.71 -20.08
CA ASN A 192 15.94 -9.53 -20.92
C ASN A 192 14.74 -9.14 -21.80
N ASP A 193 13.53 -9.16 -21.23
CA ASP A 193 12.33 -8.70 -21.90
C ASP A 193 12.43 -7.20 -22.21
N ALA A 194 12.23 -6.82 -23.47
CA ALA A 194 12.45 -5.45 -23.91
C ALA A 194 11.49 -4.44 -23.28
N GLU A 195 10.22 -4.81 -23.03
CA GLU A 195 9.22 -3.93 -22.40
C GLU A 195 9.59 -3.67 -20.94
N VAL A 196 9.95 -4.73 -20.20
CA VAL A 196 10.36 -4.63 -18.80
C VAL A 196 11.63 -3.80 -18.65
N VAL A 197 12.66 -4.12 -19.45
CA VAL A 197 13.96 -3.41 -19.40
C VAL A 197 13.82 -1.95 -19.82
N SER A 198 12.91 -1.62 -20.74
CA SER A 198 12.66 -0.24 -21.15
C SER A 198 12.10 0.62 -20.03
N LYS A 199 11.23 0.09 -19.14
CA LYS A 199 10.75 0.79 -17.96
C LYS A 199 11.88 1.08 -16.95
N ILE A 200 12.76 0.12 -16.74
CA ILE A 200 13.97 0.28 -15.91
C ILE A 200 14.84 1.42 -16.46
N ILE A 201 15.14 1.40 -17.77
CA ILE A 201 15.96 2.42 -18.43
C ILE A 201 15.32 3.80 -18.34
N ALA A 202 14.00 3.92 -18.54
CA ALA A 202 13.26 5.18 -18.40
C ALA A 202 13.43 5.76 -16.99
N SER A 203 13.23 4.96 -15.95
CA SER A 203 13.44 5.41 -14.56
C SER A 203 14.88 5.86 -14.30
N GLN A 204 15.86 5.11 -14.80
CA GLN A 204 17.28 5.45 -14.68
C GLN A 204 17.63 6.76 -15.41
N ALA A 205 17.04 7.00 -16.59
CA ALA A 205 17.24 8.24 -17.36
C ALA A 205 16.76 9.49 -16.58
N HIS A 206 15.72 9.34 -15.77
CA HIS A 206 15.23 10.37 -14.86
C HIS A 206 15.93 10.40 -13.49
N HIS A 207 16.99 9.61 -13.30
CA HIS A 207 17.72 9.49 -12.02
C HIS A 207 16.84 9.10 -10.84
N LYS A 208 15.85 8.24 -11.05
CA LYS A 208 14.89 7.81 -10.06
C LYS A 208 15.21 6.42 -9.50
N LYS A 209 14.59 6.10 -8.35
CA LYS A 209 14.71 4.79 -7.72
C LYS A 209 13.93 3.71 -8.48
N ILE A 210 14.31 2.47 -8.28
CA ILE A 210 13.56 1.30 -8.77
C ILE A 210 13.42 0.36 -7.61
N ASP A 211 12.18 0.13 -7.16
CA ASP A 211 11.88 -0.79 -6.09
C ASP A 211 11.70 -2.21 -6.63
N GLY A 212 11.92 -3.18 -5.78
CA GLY A 212 11.90 -4.59 -6.13
C GLY A 212 10.83 -5.38 -5.41
N HIS A 213 10.53 -6.50 -6.04
CA HIS A 213 9.66 -7.57 -5.57
C HIS A 213 10.28 -8.88 -6.06
N ALA A 214 11.01 -9.57 -5.18
CA ALA A 214 11.87 -10.67 -5.59
C ALA A 214 11.80 -11.86 -4.61
N PRO A 215 10.59 -12.46 -4.38
CA PRO A 215 10.45 -13.57 -3.45
C PRO A 215 11.30 -14.77 -3.90
N GLY A 216 12.16 -15.28 -3.02
CA GLY A 216 12.94 -16.48 -3.24
C GLY A 216 14.00 -16.41 -4.35
N LEU A 217 14.30 -15.23 -4.88
CA LEU A 217 15.28 -15.05 -5.95
C LEU A 217 16.70 -15.22 -5.40
N THR A 218 17.48 -16.10 -6.00
CA THR A 218 18.83 -16.47 -5.50
C THR A 218 19.88 -16.56 -6.62
N GLY A 219 21.16 -16.65 -6.23
CA GLY A 219 22.26 -16.93 -7.14
C GLY A 219 22.38 -15.92 -8.29
N LYS A 220 22.55 -16.41 -9.51
CA LYS A 220 22.72 -15.58 -10.70
C LYS A 220 21.48 -14.81 -11.09
N ASP A 221 20.30 -15.33 -10.79
CA ASP A 221 19.04 -14.65 -11.08
C ASP A 221 18.89 -13.41 -10.20
N LEU A 222 19.22 -13.52 -8.90
CA LEU A 222 19.29 -12.37 -8.01
C LEU A 222 20.35 -11.37 -8.45
N ASP A 223 21.55 -11.85 -8.84
CA ASP A 223 22.62 -10.97 -9.34
C ASP A 223 22.17 -10.22 -10.60
N THR A 224 21.44 -10.89 -11.51
CA THR A 224 20.91 -10.29 -12.75
C THR A 224 19.87 -9.22 -12.44
N TYR A 225 18.93 -9.52 -11.54
CA TYR A 225 17.88 -8.61 -11.11
C TYR A 225 18.46 -7.33 -10.48
N ILE A 226 19.44 -7.47 -9.60
CA ILE A 226 20.14 -6.33 -8.98
C ILE A 226 20.97 -5.56 -10.01
N ALA A 227 21.68 -6.26 -10.89
CA ALA A 227 22.50 -5.63 -11.94
C ALA A 227 21.67 -4.82 -12.93
N ALA A 228 20.40 -5.16 -13.15
CA ALA A 228 19.46 -4.36 -13.92
C ALA A 228 19.13 -3.01 -13.27
N GLY A 229 19.36 -2.85 -11.96
CA GLY A 229 19.19 -1.59 -11.24
C GLY A 229 18.11 -1.59 -10.17
N VAL A 230 17.66 -2.76 -9.73
CA VAL A 230 16.65 -2.90 -8.67
C VAL A 230 17.34 -3.04 -7.31
N TYR A 231 17.17 -2.05 -6.41
CA TYR A 231 17.99 -1.93 -5.20
C TYR A 231 17.22 -2.09 -3.88
N SER A 232 15.97 -2.52 -3.90
CA SER A 232 15.19 -2.84 -2.70
C SER A 232 14.45 -4.16 -2.87
N ASP A 233 13.95 -4.69 -1.75
CA ASP A 233 13.02 -5.81 -1.73
C ASP A 233 12.21 -5.81 -0.42
N HIS A 234 10.93 -6.16 -0.50
CA HIS A 234 10.03 -6.30 0.65
C HIS A 234 9.49 -7.75 0.81
N GLU A 235 9.88 -8.65 -0.08
CA GLU A 235 9.37 -10.03 -0.17
C GLU A 235 10.20 -11.07 0.58
N CYS A 236 11.25 -10.65 1.29
CA CYS A 236 12.05 -11.59 2.08
C CYS A 236 11.19 -12.27 3.15
N SER A 237 11.11 -13.59 3.12
CA SER A 237 10.36 -14.38 4.11
C SER A 237 11.24 -14.94 5.24
N ASP A 238 12.55 -14.96 5.06
CA ASP A 238 13.51 -15.44 6.03
C ASP A 238 14.82 -14.63 6.04
N ILE A 239 15.60 -14.85 7.10
CA ILE A 239 16.84 -14.10 7.36
C ILE A 239 17.94 -14.39 6.33
N GLU A 240 18.02 -15.59 5.79
CA GLU A 240 19.07 -15.97 4.84
C GLU A 240 18.82 -15.33 3.47
N ASP A 241 17.58 -15.30 3.02
CA ASP A 241 17.17 -14.57 1.81
C ASP A 241 17.48 -13.08 1.96
N ALA A 242 17.07 -12.46 3.07
CA ALA A 242 17.34 -11.05 3.34
C ALA A 242 18.84 -10.73 3.41
N LEU A 243 19.65 -11.58 4.07
CA LEU A 243 21.11 -11.42 4.12
C LEU A 243 21.75 -11.59 2.74
N ALA A 244 21.26 -12.51 1.91
CA ALA A 244 21.76 -12.69 0.55
C ALA A 244 21.58 -11.42 -0.30
N LYS A 245 20.42 -10.76 -0.20
CA LYS A 245 20.09 -9.50 -0.87
C LYS A 245 20.87 -8.32 -0.29
N LEU A 246 20.91 -8.19 1.04
CA LEU A 246 21.62 -7.13 1.75
C LEU A 246 23.13 -7.14 1.43
N ARG A 247 23.76 -8.34 1.43
CA ARG A 247 25.18 -8.51 1.06
C ARG A 247 25.49 -8.10 -0.37
N ARG A 248 24.49 -8.07 -1.25
CA ARG A 248 24.59 -7.58 -2.63
C ARG A 248 24.22 -6.11 -2.78
N GLY A 249 23.92 -5.44 -1.68
CA GLY A 249 23.69 -4.00 -1.64
C GLY A 249 22.23 -3.59 -1.73
N GLN A 250 21.26 -4.50 -1.76
CA GLN A 250 19.84 -4.14 -1.68
C GLN A 250 19.47 -3.57 -0.31
N PHE A 251 18.44 -2.74 -0.31
CA PHE A 251 17.73 -2.35 0.90
C PHE A 251 16.61 -3.35 1.18
N ILE A 252 16.37 -3.64 2.45
CA ILE A 252 15.32 -4.54 2.89
C ILE A 252 14.21 -3.70 3.53
N MET A 253 13.02 -3.80 2.99
CA MET A 253 11.81 -3.23 3.56
C MET A 253 11.15 -4.32 4.42
N ILE A 254 11.14 -4.11 5.72
CA ILE A 254 10.54 -5.02 6.69
C ILE A 254 9.08 -4.65 6.80
N ARG A 255 8.19 -5.57 6.42
CA ARG A 255 6.77 -5.29 6.31
C ARG A 255 5.91 -5.95 7.40
N GLU A 256 4.88 -5.23 7.82
CA GLU A 256 3.80 -5.70 8.68
C GLU A 256 2.45 -5.26 8.10
N GLY A 257 2.08 -5.87 6.99
CA GLY A 257 0.80 -5.71 6.33
C GLY A 257 -0.30 -6.58 6.95
N THR A 258 -1.42 -6.66 6.27
CA THR A 258 -2.49 -7.61 6.63
C THR A 258 -2.25 -8.97 5.98
N ALA A 259 -1.93 -8.99 4.69
CA ALA A 259 -1.69 -10.22 3.93
C ALA A 259 -0.34 -10.86 4.25
N ALA A 260 0.71 -10.07 4.37
CA ALA A 260 2.06 -10.57 4.53
C ALA A 260 2.83 -9.82 5.61
N ARG A 261 3.54 -10.58 6.44
CA ARG A 261 4.27 -10.11 7.62
C ARG A 261 5.61 -10.81 7.69
N ASN A 262 6.68 -10.03 7.84
CA ASN A 262 8.02 -10.60 7.93
C ASN A 262 8.88 -10.01 9.06
N LEU A 263 8.30 -9.15 9.93
CA LEU A 263 9.02 -8.55 11.04
C LEU A 263 9.64 -9.61 11.95
N GLU A 264 8.93 -10.69 12.26
CA GLU A 264 9.44 -11.78 13.10
C GLU A 264 10.72 -12.40 12.52
N ALA A 265 10.70 -12.73 11.23
CA ALA A 265 11.84 -13.32 10.54
C ALA A 265 13.01 -12.36 10.39
N LEU A 266 12.74 -11.06 10.20
CA LEU A 266 13.73 -10.07 9.81
C LEU A 266 14.16 -9.12 10.94
N ALA A 267 13.51 -9.15 12.11
CA ALA A 267 13.93 -8.37 13.28
C ALA A 267 15.43 -8.56 13.64
N PRO A 268 16.06 -9.74 13.44
CA PRO A 268 17.50 -9.91 13.67
C PRO A 268 18.41 -9.01 12.79
N LEU A 269 17.89 -8.41 11.70
CA LEU A 269 18.61 -7.41 10.90
C LEU A 269 18.65 -6.02 11.56
N LEU A 270 17.76 -5.75 12.52
CA LEU A 270 17.65 -4.45 13.18
C LEU A 270 18.74 -4.29 14.27
N THR A 271 19.98 -4.42 13.85
CA THR A 271 21.19 -4.27 14.66
C THR A 271 22.08 -3.18 14.08
N PRO A 272 23.03 -2.62 14.84
CA PRO A 272 23.97 -1.62 14.33
C PRO A 272 24.73 -2.06 13.06
N GLN A 273 24.84 -3.37 12.82
CA GLN A 273 25.56 -3.91 11.66
C GLN A 273 24.76 -3.80 10.35
N TYR A 274 23.43 -4.00 10.40
CA TYR A 274 22.61 -4.17 9.19
C TYR A 274 21.49 -3.13 9.05
N ALA A 275 21.06 -2.52 10.16
CA ALA A 275 19.88 -1.66 10.20
C ALA A 275 19.93 -0.48 9.24
N ASP A 276 21.09 0.05 8.90
CA ASP A 276 21.24 1.19 7.97
C ASP A 276 20.70 0.90 6.56
N ARG A 277 20.44 -0.37 6.23
CA ARG A 277 19.81 -0.80 4.98
C ARG A 277 18.42 -1.42 5.19
N CYS A 278 17.85 -1.29 6.37
CA CYS A 278 16.50 -1.76 6.68
C CYS A 278 15.56 -0.57 6.92
N MET A 279 14.33 -0.66 6.44
CA MET A 279 13.28 0.33 6.68
C MET A 279 11.93 -0.38 6.82
N PHE A 280 10.96 0.26 7.49
CA PHE A 280 9.65 -0.31 7.71
C PHE A 280 8.67 0.07 6.61
N CYS A 281 7.77 -0.85 6.31
CA CYS A 281 6.65 -0.64 5.39
C CYS A 281 5.43 -1.46 5.82
N THR A 282 4.29 -1.17 5.21
CA THR A 282 3.05 -1.93 5.47
C THR A 282 2.60 -2.76 4.28
N ASP A 283 2.91 -2.36 3.06
CA ASP A 283 2.41 -3.00 1.85
C ASP A 283 0.87 -2.97 1.83
N ASP A 284 0.17 -4.10 1.76
CA ASP A 284 -1.28 -4.19 1.87
C ASP A 284 -1.76 -4.10 3.32
N LYS A 285 -2.46 -3.03 3.66
CA LYS A 285 -2.96 -2.77 5.03
C LYS A 285 -4.46 -2.51 5.03
N HIS A 286 -5.23 -3.46 5.54
CA HIS A 286 -6.69 -3.41 5.60
C HIS A 286 -7.24 -2.52 6.71
N PRO A 287 -8.52 -2.10 6.63
CA PRO A 287 -9.18 -1.24 7.62
C PRO A 287 -9.08 -1.75 9.06
N SER A 288 -9.33 -3.04 9.29
CA SER A 288 -9.29 -3.63 10.63
C SER A 288 -7.92 -3.50 11.29
N ASP A 289 -6.85 -3.81 10.56
CA ASP A 289 -5.49 -3.67 11.08
C ASP A 289 -5.10 -2.21 11.35
N LEU A 290 -5.56 -1.27 10.52
CA LEU A 290 -5.34 0.17 10.74
C LEU A 290 -6.04 0.66 12.02
N LEU A 291 -7.26 0.21 12.26
CA LEU A 291 -8.06 0.62 13.42
C LEU A 291 -7.61 -0.06 14.71
N GLU A 292 -7.29 -1.36 14.67
CA GLU A 292 -7.02 -2.15 15.87
C GLU A 292 -5.55 -2.11 16.28
N LYS A 293 -4.63 -2.12 15.33
CA LYS A 293 -3.19 -2.24 15.61
C LYS A 293 -2.43 -0.94 15.45
N GLY A 294 -2.82 -0.13 14.47
CA GLY A 294 -2.12 1.07 14.05
C GLY A 294 -1.33 0.87 12.75
N HIS A 295 -0.34 1.71 12.53
CA HIS A 295 0.43 1.79 11.29
C HIS A 295 1.93 1.52 11.55
N ILE A 296 2.82 2.46 11.25
CA ILE A 296 4.27 2.32 11.50
C ILE A 296 4.60 2.31 13.00
N ASP A 297 3.81 2.97 13.84
CA ASP A 297 3.92 2.92 15.31
C ASP A 297 3.77 1.50 15.84
N TYR A 298 2.84 0.73 15.28
CA TYR A 298 2.66 -0.69 15.61
C TYR A 298 3.94 -1.49 15.32
N ILE A 299 4.55 -1.28 14.15
CA ILE A 299 5.80 -1.98 13.78
C ILE A 299 6.92 -1.64 14.77
N CYS A 300 7.05 -0.37 15.14
CA CYS A 300 8.02 0.06 16.17
C CYS A 300 7.77 -0.64 17.50
N ARG A 301 6.52 -0.65 17.98
CA ARG A 301 6.13 -1.26 19.24
C ARG A 301 6.43 -2.76 19.28
N GLU A 302 6.06 -3.49 18.22
CA GLU A 302 6.36 -4.92 18.11
C GLU A 302 7.87 -5.19 18.03
N ALA A 303 8.60 -4.43 17.22
CA ALA A 303 10.06 -4.57 17.09
C ALA A 303 10.77 -4.40 18.44
N ILE A 304 10.37 -3.41 19.22
CA ILE A 304 10.95 -3.12 20.53
C ILE A 304 10.55 -4.19 21.56
N ASN A 305 9.25 -4.43 21.73
CA ASN A 305 8.74 -5.22 22.86
C ASN A 305 8.83 -6.73 22.62
N LYS A 306 8.56 -7.19 21.42
CA LYS A 306 8.52 -8.62 21.11
C LYS A 306 9.88 -9.16 20.67
N TYR A 307 10.63 -8.34 19.92
CA TYR A 307 11.90 -8.78 19.34
C TYR A 307 13.14 -8.13 19.96
N GLY A 308 12.97 -7.22 20.95
CA GLY A 308 14.08 -6.62 21.71
C GLY A 308 14.97 -5.69 20.89
N VAL A 309 14.43 -5.10 19.82
CA VAL A 309 15.15 -4.13 19.00
C VAL A 309 15.41 -2.86 19.81
N ASP A 310 16.61 -2.28 19.67
CA ASP A 310 16.92 -0.98 20.28
C ASP A 310 15.91 0.08 19.79
N PRO A 311 15.26 0.82 20.72
CA PRO A 311 14.22 1.78 20.35
C PRO A 311 14.66 2.84 19.33
N ILE A 312 15.91 3.30 19.41
CA ILE A 312 16.42 4.29 18.47
C ILE A 312 16.60 3.69 17.08
N ILE A 313 17.05 2.42 17.00
CA ILE A 313 17.15 1.70 15.73
C ILE A 313 15.75 1.51 15.11
N ALA A 314 14.75 1.14 15.91
CA ALA A 314 13.38 0.99 15.43
C ALA A 314 12.84 2.32 14.88
N VAL A 315 12.99 3.44 15.61
CA VAL A 315 12.58 4.77 15.13
C VAL A 315 13.36 5.17 13.86
N LYS A 316 14.65 4.86 13.76
CA LYS A 316 15.42 5.14 12.53
C LYS A 316 14.90 4.38 11.33
N ALA A 317 14.55 3.10 11.49
CA ALA A 317 13.94 2.29 10.45
C ALA A 317 12.55 2.83 10.04
N ALA A 318 11.81 3.38 11.00
CA ALA A 318 10.48 3.97 10.81
C ALA A 318 10.49 5.35 10.13
N CYS A 319 11.64 6.03 9.99
CA CYS A 319 11.65 7.40 9.45
C CYS A 319 12.91 7.73 8.65
N HIS A 320 14.10 7.60 9.26
CA HIS A 320 15.35 8.13 8.70
C HIS A 320 15.86 7.30 7.52
N HIS A 321 15.80 5.96 7.61
CA HIS A 321 16.35 5.09 6.58
C HIS A 321 15.54 5.19 5.30
N ALA A 322 14.19 5.17 5.37
CA ALA A 322 13.32 5.40 4.22
C ALA A 322 13.57 6.80 3.60
N SER A 323 13.65 7.85 4.44
CA SER A 323 13.94 9.19 3.95
C SER A 323 15.26 9.29 3.21
N ARG A 324 16.32 8.60 3.68
CA ARG A 324 17.62 8.55 2.99
C ARG A 324 17.55 7.77 1.69
N TYR A 325 16.89 6.62 1.69
CA TYR A 325 16.76 5.79 0.50
C TYR A 325 16.07 6.54 -0.63
N PHE A 326 14.93 7.19 -0.34
CA PHE A 326 14.16 7.95 -1.33
C PHE A 326 14.65 9.40 -1.53
N LEU A 327 15.81 9.77 -0.97
CA LEU A 327 16.41 11.12 -1.08
C LEU A 327 15.50 12.25 -0.60
N LEU A 328 14.68 12.00 0.41
CA LEU A 328 13.84 12.99 1.07
C LEU A 328 14.66 13.79 2.09
N ASN A 329 15.54 14.66 1.60
CA ASN A 329 16.66 15.27 2.35
C ASN A 329 16.27 16.13 3.56
N ASN A 330 14.99 16.45 3.75
CA ASN A 330 14.51 17.29 4.84
C ASN A 330 13.42 16.59 5.70
N ARG A 331 13.40 15.27 5.74
CA ARG A 331 12.47 14.45 6.53
C ARG A 331 13.20 13.37 7.31
N GLY A 332 12.48 12.75 8.24
CA GLY A 332 12.98 11.59 9.01
C GLY A 332 14.09 11.92 10.00
N ALA A 333 14.24 13.17 10.40
CA ALA A 333 15.16 13.61 11.44
C ALA A 333 14.68 14.89 12.13
N ILE A 334 15.12 15.13 13.36
CA ILE A 334 14.91 16.35 14.13
C ILE A 334 16.21 17.15 14.11
N ALA A 335 16.28 18.15 13.22
CA ALA A 335 17.43 19.00 13.07
C ALA A 335 17.07 20.32 12.35
N PRO A 336 17.84 21.40 12.54
CA PRO A 336 17.61 22.64 11.80
C PRO A 336 17.59 22.45 10.28
N GLY A 337 16.58 23.00 9.61
CA GLY A 337 16.35 22.86 8.17
C GLY A 337 15.46 21.69 7.75
N TYR A 338 15.16 20.78 8.66
CA TYR A 338 14.18 19.69 8.43
C TYR A 338 12.74 20.20 8.60
N LEU A 339 11.80 19.51 7.98
CA LEU A 339 10.37 19.76 8.23
C LEU A 339 10.04 19.46 9.69
N ALA A 340 9.20 20.29 10.27
CA ALA A 340 8.70 20.09 11.62
C ALA A 340 7.54 19.07 11.60
N ASP A 341 7.87 17.84 11.19
CA ASP A 341 6.99 16.68 11.21
C ASP A 341 7.38 15.83 12.43
N PHE A 342 6.50 15.77 13.44
CA PHE A 342 6.77 15.09 14.70
C PHE A 342 5.67 14.11 15.06
N ALA A 343 6.07 12.95 15.57
CA ALA A 343 5.23 12.04 16.35
C ALA A 343 5.67 12.11 17.82
N ILE A 344 4.79 12.57 18.70
CA ILE A 344 5.06 12.65 20.13
C ILE A 344 4.50 11.39 20.77
N ILE A 345 5.36 10.62 21.41
CA ILE A 345 4.97 9.39 22.09
C ILE A 345 5.15 9.52 23.61
N ASP A 346 4.40 8.72 24.36
CA ASP A 346 4.48 8.65 25.81
C ASP A 346 5.82 8.04 26.28
N ASN A 347 6.15 6.87 25.77
CA ASN A 347 7.37 6.12 26.09
C ASN A 347 7.65 5.07 25.00
N PHE A 348 8.81 4.40 25.06
CA PHE A 348 9.15 3.37 24.07
C PHE A 348 8.47 2.01 24.31
N GLN A 349 7.97 1.74 25.50
CA GLN A 349 7.33 0.47 25.82
C GLN A 349 5.89 0.42 25.30
N ASP A 350 5.08 1.39 25.65
CA ASP A 350 3.68 1.46 25.21
C ASP A 350 3.57 2.01 23.78
N PHE A 351 4.48 2.92 23.44
CA PHE A 351 4.61 3.55 22.12
C PHE A 351 3.30 4.19 21.66
N ASN A 352 2.56 4.81 22.60
CA ASN A 352 1.33 5.50 22.28
C ASN A 352 1.63 6.87 21.68
N VAL A 353 1.16 7.11 20.47
CA VAL A 353 1.25 8.42 19.83
C VAL A 353 0.18 9.34 20.43
N GLU A 354 0.59 10.40 21.09
CA GLU A 354 -0.30 11.35 21.76
C GLU A 354 -0.56 12.60 20.93
N MET A 355 0.46 13.09 20.20
CA MET A 355 0.33 14.27 19.34
C MET A 355 1.08 14.06 18.03
N VAL A 356 0.55 14.63 16.94
CA VAL A 356 1.23 14.61 15.64
C VAL A 356 1.23 16.00 15.02
N PHE A 357 2.43 16.43 14.65
CA PHE A 357 2.65 17.68 13.95
C PHE A 357 3.06 17.43 12.50
N LYS A 358 2.45 18.18 11.59
CA LYS A 358 2.85 18.23 10.19
C LYS A 358 3.26 19.65 9.82
N LYS A 359 4.53 19.84 9.45
CA LYS A 359 5.12 21.16 9.17
C LYS A 359 4.83 22.18 10.29
N GLY A 360 4.97 21.74 11.55
CA GLY A 360 4.74 22.56 12.73
C GLY A 360 3.27 22.82 13.07
N VAL A 361 2.33 22.30 12.31
CA VAL A 361 0.89 22.40 12.60
C VAL A 361 0.45 21.13 13.34
N LEU A 362 -0.18 21.29 14.49
CA LEU A 362 -0.77 20.19 15.27
C LEU A 362 -2.01 19.67 14.55
N TYR A 363 -1.99 18.40 14.12
CA TYR A 363 -3.12 17.73 13.46
C TYR A 363 -3.80 16.70 14.33
N TYR A 364 -3.07 16.04 15.22
CA TYR A 364 -3.63 15.10 16.16
C TYR A 364 -3.18 15.44 17.58
N ASP A 365 -4.14 15.45 18.52
CA ASP A 365 -3.93 15.80 19.91
C ASP A 365 -4.82 14.93 20.81
N HIS A 366 -4.25 13.93 21.49
CA HIS A 366 -4.91 13.08 22.48
C HIS A 366 -6.29 12.58 22.04
N GLY A 367 -6.39 11.93 20.90
CA GLY A 367 -7.63 11.37 20.35
C GLY A 367 -8.44 12.35 19.49
N GLN A 368 -8.01 13.60 19.36
CA GLN A 368 -8.68 14.61 18.56
C GLN A 368 -7.91 14.86 17.26
N LEU A 369 -8.46 14.45 16.15
CA LEU A 369 -7.92 14.73 14.83
C LEU A 369 -8.52 16.04 14.30
N LYS A 370 -7.65 16.98 13.93
CA LYS A 370 -8.05 18.22 13.25
C LYS A 370 -8.51 17.89 11.84
N ASP A 371 -9.73 18.32 11.50
CA ASP A 371 -10.25 18.14 10.16
C ASP A 371 -9.46 18.93 9.11
N PHE A 372 -9.46 18.41 7.90
CA PHE A 372 -8.79 19.00 6.74
C PHE A 372 -9.66 18.86 5.48
N PRO A 373 -9.54 19.83 4.55
CA PRO A 373 -10.42 19.89 3.39
C PRO A 373 -10.29 18.65 2.50
N LYS A 374 -11.39 18.27 1.85
CA LYS A 374 -11.39 17.25 0.80
C LYS A 374 -10.55 17.77 -0.38
N PRO A 375 -9.64 16.95 -0.94
CA PRO A 375 -8.91 17.28 -2.17
C PRO A 375 -9.89 17.61 -3.31
N GLN A 376 -9.44 18.47 -4.22
CA GLN A 376 -10.23 18.79 -5.42
C GLN A 376 -9.75 17.91 -6.57
N ILE A 377 -10.64 17.07 -7.05
CA ILE A 377 -10.40 16.17 -8.18
C ILE A 377 -11.12 16.74 -9.39
N GLU A 378 -10.50 16.72 -10.56
CA GLU A 378 -11.15 17.10 -11.81
C GLU A 378 -12.37 16.24 -12.07
N GLN A 379 -13.48 16.86 -12.46
CA GLN A 379 -14.75 16.18 -12.66
C GLN A 379 -14.65 14.96 -13.60
N TYR A 380 -13.81 15.05 -14.63
CA TYR A 380 -13.56 13.92 -15.54
C TYR A 380 -12.98 12.70 -14.82
N LEU A 381 -11.94 12.91 -14.01
CA LEU A 381 -11.28 11.83 -13.26
C LEU A 381 -12.21 11.23 -12.20
N ASP A 382 -12.96 12.09 -11.51
CA ASP A 382 -13.94 11.65 -10.53
C ASP A 382 -15.04 10.78 -11.18
N GLN A 383 -15.59 11.20 -12.31
CA GLN A 383 -16.54 10.40 -13.08
C GLN A 383 -15.95 9.08 -13.58
N ARG A 384 -14.69 9.10 -14.06
CA ARG A 384 -13.99 7.90 -14.49
C ARG A 384 -13.81 6.90 -13.35
N ALA A 385 -13.50 7.38 -12.14
CA ALA A 385 -13.32 6.51 -10.96
C ALA A 385 -14.63 5.81 -10.56
N HIS A 386 -15.79 6.41 -10.82
CA HIS A 386 -17.10 5.82 -10.54
C HIS A 386 -17.70 5.02 -11.72
N ASP A 387 -17.08 5.04 -12.91
CA ASP A 387 -17.56 4.34 -14.12
C ASP A 387 -16.48 3.38 -14.65
N THR A 388 -16.26 2.29 -13.92
CA THR A 388 -15.21 1.30 -14.24
C THR A 388 -15.76 -0.12 -14.47
N PHE A 389 -17.10 -0.29 -14.47
CA PHE A 389 -17.73 -1.58 -14.70
C PHE A 389 -18.47 -1.61 -16.04
N HIS A 390 -17.91 -2.33 -16.99
CA HIS A 390 -18.46 -2.50 -18.33
C HIS A 390 -18.76 -3.98 -18.55
N VAL A 391 -19.82 -4.47 -17.91
CA VAL A 391 -20.21 -5.88 -17.91
C VAL A 391 -21.66 -6.01 -18.33
N THR A 392 -21.94 -6.83 -19.36
CA THR A 392 -23.30 -7.25 -19.70
C THR A 392 -23.81 -8.19 -18.59
N PRO A 393 -25.07 -8.03 -18.11
CA PRO A 393 -25.62 -8.90 -17.07
C PRO A 393 -25.44 -10.39 -17.38
N LEU A 394 -24.96 -11.14 -16.38
CA LEU A 394 -24.64 -12.56 -16.48
C LEU A 394 -25.82 -13.41 -16.01
N THR A 395 -25.84 -14.64 -16.50
CA THR A 395 -26.83 -15.67 -16.16
C THR A 395 -26.15 -16.92 -15.59
N GLU A 396 -26.92 -17.85 -15.06
CA GLU A 396 -26.39 -19.13 -14.58
C GLU A 396 -25.64 -19.93 -15.67
N GLU A 397 -26.01 -19.74 -16.95
CA GLU A 397 -25.39 -20.45 -18.09
C GLU A 397 -23.95 -20.00 -18.31
N ASP A 398 -23.61 -18.75 -17.98
CA ASP A 398 -22.25 -18.19 -18.10
C ASP A 398 -21.25 -18.88 -17.15
N PHE A 399 -21.75 -19.47 -16.06
CA PHE A 399 -20.96 -20.20 -15.07
C PHE A 399 -21.09 -21.73 -15.22
N ARG A 400 -21.66 -22.23 -16.32
CA ARG A 400 -21.87 -23.65 -16.53
C ARG A 400 -20.61 -24.33 -17.06
N ASP A 401 -20.18 -25.39 -16.38
CA ASP A 401 -19.10 -26.23 -16.86
C ASP A 401 -19.59 -27.25 -17.90
N VAL A 402 -18.87 -27.30 -19.01
CA VAL A 402 -19.12 -28.28 -20.08
C VAL A 402 -18.00 -29.34 -20.18
N ARG A 403 -16.95 -29.22 -19.35
CA ARG A 403 -15.79 -30.12 -19.31
C ARG A 403 -15.12 -30.09 -17.93
N PRO A 404 -14.32 -31.08 -17.55
CA PRO A 404 -13.50 -31.04 -16.35
C PRO A 404 -12.54 -29.83 -16.38
N ARG A 405 -12.30 -29.23 -15.20
CA ARG A 405 -11.40 -28.09 -14.98
C ARG A 405 -10.40 -28.42 -13.88
N ALA A 406 -9.24 -27.77 -13.91
CA ALA A 406 -8.26 -27.90 -12.86
C ALA A 406 -8.78 -27.38 -11.51
N VAL A 407 -8.27 -27.94 -10.44
CA VAL A 407 -8.60 -27.60 -9.04
C VAL A 407 -7.40 -26.91 -8.41
N ILE A 408 -7.58 -25.63 -8.08
CA ILE A 408 -6.59 -24.84 -7.31
C ILE A 408 -6.70 -25.28 -5.85
N GLY A 409 -5.64 -25.85 -5.28
CA GLY A 409 -5.56 -26.18 -3.86
C GLY A 409 -5.05 -24.97 -3.06
N MET A 410 -5.81 -24.53 -2.07
CA MET A 410 -5.36 -23.52 -1.11
C MET A 410 -4.46 -24.16 -0.06
N VAL A 411 -3.40 -23.43 0.33
CA VAL A 411 -2.52 -23.81 1.43
C VAL A 411 -2.85 -22.92 2.63
N PRO A 412 -3.31 -23.46 3.75
CA PRO A 412 -3.71 -22.67 4.90
C PRO A 412 -2.59 -21.75 5.40
N GLY A 413 -2.89 -20.45 5.55
CA GLY A 413 -1.95 -19.44 6.02
C GLY A 413 -0.92 -18.97 4.99
N GLU A 414 -1.01 -19.44 3.74
CA GLU A 414 -0.06 -19.11 2.67
C GLU A 414 -0.79 -18.49 1.47
N ILE A 415 -0.06 -17.69 0.71
CA ILE A 415 -0.56 -17.15 -0.58
C ILE A 415 -0.26 -18.08 -1.77
N VAL A 416 0.62 -19.06 -1.61
CA VAL A 416 0.90 -20.08 -2.62
C VAL A 416 -0.23 -21.09 -2.74
N THR A 417 -0.32 -21.76 -3.90
CA THR A 417 -1.34 -22.78 -4.17
C THR A 417 -0.71 -24.10 -4.61
N THR A 418 -1.55 -25.14 -4.70
CA THR A 418 -1.16 -26.45 -5.23
C THR A 418 -2.06 -26.86 -6.39
N ASP A 419 -1.58 -27.77 -7.22
CA ASP A 419 -2.39 -28.45 -8.22
C ASP A 419 -3.04 -29.71 -7.59
N ASN A 420 -4.36 -29.65 -7.39
CA ASN A 420 -5.13 -30.74 -6.79
C ASN A 420 -5.88 -31.57 -7.85
N GLY A 421 -5.42 -31.54 -9.11
CA GLY A 421 -5.96 -32.33 -10.22
C GLY A 421 -7.19 -31.69 -10.87
N TYR A 422 -8.18 -32.49 -11.22
CA TYR A 422 -9.33 -32.04 -12.01
C TYR A 422 -10.65 -32.43 -11.34
N ALA A 423 -11.66 -31.57 -11.50
CA ALA A 423 -13.03 -31.80 -11.12
C ALA A 423 -13.98 -31.50 -12.29
N ASP A 424 -15.16 -32.12 -12.30
CA ASP A 424 -16.22 -31.90 -13.29
C ASP A 424 -17.51 -31.31 -12.69
N LYS A 425 -17.55 -31.19 -11.36
CA LYS A 425 -18.69 -30.63 -10.61
C LYS A 425 -18.26 -30.18 -9.22
N VAL A 426 -19.08 -29.35 -8.63
CA VAL A 426 -19.02 -28.97 -7.22
C VAL A 426 -19.27 -30.18 -6.33
N ASP A 427 -18.46 -30.36 -5.29
CA ASP A 427 -18.60 -31.36 -4.24
C ASP A 427 -18.24 -30.74 -2.89
N THR A 428 -19.26 -30.24 -2.20
CA THR A 428 -19.09 -29.54 -0.91
C THR A 428 -18.59 -30.41 0.23
N GLU A 429 -18.76 -31.76 0.11
CA GLU A 429 -18.23 -32.72 1.08
C GLU A 429 -16.70 -32.83 0.96
N LYS A 430 -16.17 -32.71 -0.26
CA LYS A 430 -14.73 -32.72 -0.54
C LYS A 430 -14.13 -31.33 -0.60
N ASP A 431 -14.95 -30.32 -0.31
CA ASP A 431 -14.59 -28.90 -0.43
C ASP A 431 -14.09 -28.51 -1.83
N ILE A 432 -14.72 -29.07 -2.87
CA ILE A 432 -14.48 -28.69 -4.26
C ILE A 432 -15.57 -27.72 -4.67
N LEU A 433 -15.19 -26.45 -4.86
CA LEU A 433 -16.10 -25.34 -5.17
C LEU A 433 -15.79 -24.77 -6.55
N LYS A 434 -16.77 -24.18 -7.20
CA LYS A 434 -16.56 -23.47 -8.44
C LYS A 434 -15.93 -22.12 -8.17
N ILE A 435 -14.90 -21.74 -8.95
CA ILE A 435 -14.29 -20.41 -8.97
C ILE A 435 -14.36 -19.83 -10.37
N ALA A 436 -14.58 -18.54 -10.48
CA ALA A 436 -14.57 -17.82 -11.75
C ALA A 436 -13.96 -16.42 -11.63
N VAL A 437 -13.37 -15.97 -12.73
CA VAL A 437 -12.93 -14.57 -12.91
C VAL A 437 -13.63 -14.00 -14.13
N VAL A 438 -14.34 -12.89 -13.93
CA VAL A 438 -15.15 -12.21 -14.94
C VAL A 438 -14.48 -10.91 -15.34
N GLU A 439 -14.20 -10.73 -16.63
CA GLU A 439 -13.66 -9.48 -17.16
C GLU A 439 -14.67 -8.34 -17.00
N ARG A 440 -14.21 -7.20 -16.42
CA ARG A 440 -15.10 -6.07 -16.12
C ARG A 440 -14.76 -4.75 -16.81
N HIS A 441 -13.63 -4.67 -17.49
CA HIS A 441 -13.09 -3.39 -17.98
C HIS A 441 -13.56 -3.03 -19.40
N LYS A 442 -13.72 -4.03 -20.26
CA LYS A 442 -13.87 -3.86 -21.72
C LYS A 442 -15.10 -4.55 -22.30
N ASN A 443 -15.92 -5.14 -21.43
CA ASN A 443 -17.11 -5.92 -21.82
C ASN A 443 -16.79 -7.01 -22.86
N THR A 444 -15.69 -7.73 -22.66
CA THR A 444 -15.27 -8.81 -23.58
C THR A 444 -16.10 -10.08 -23.41
N HIS A 445 -16.84 -10.17 -22.33
CA HIS A 445 -17.55 -11.37 -21.89
C HIS A 445 -16.63 -12.58 -21.67
N HIS A 446 -15.34 -12.34 -21.38
CA HIS A 446 -14.42 -13.40 -20.98
C HIS A 446 -14.68 -13.80 -19.54
N ILE A 447 -14.87 -15.08 -19.32
CA ILE A 447 -15.10 -15.67 -18.01
C ILE A 447 -14.22 -16.92 -17.87
N GLY A 448 -13.18 -16.80 -17.05
CA GLY A 448 -12.35 -17.94 -16.68
C GLY A 448 -13.03 -18.78 -15.63
N LEU A 449 -13.12 -20.08 -15.88
CA LEU A 449 -13.77 -21.04 -14.97
C LEU A 449 -12.77 -22.08 -14.46
N GLY A 450 -12.91 -22.46 -13.20
CA GLY A 450 -12.13 -23.52 -12.57
C GLY A 450 -12.77 -24.03 -11.29
N TYR A 451 -12.01 -24.82 -10.55
CA TYR A 451 -12.39 -25.25 -9.21
C TYR A 451 -11.33 -24.83 -8.18
N ILE A 452 -11.78 -24.65 -6.95
CA ILE A 452 -10.93 -24.38 -5.79
C ILE A 452 -11.22 -25.37 -4.67
N GLN A 453 -10.20 -25.73 -3.91
CA GLN A 453 -10.31 -26.60 -2.74
C GLN A 453 -9.61 -25.97 -1.54
N GLY A 454 -10.20 -26.04 -0.36
CA GLY A 454 -9.68 -25.48 0.88
C GLY A 454 -10.40 -24.21 1.35
N TYR A 455 -11.42 -23.73 0.60
CA TYR A 455 -12.16 -22.52 0.93
C TYR A 455 -13.29 -22.74 1.96
N GLY A 456 -13.96 -23.91 1.90
CA GLY A 456 -14.88 -24.37 2.93
C GLY A 456 -16.36 -24.05 2.72
N LEU A 457 -16.74 -23.17 1.78
CA LEU A 457 -18.11 -22.72 1.54
C LEU A 457 -19.08 -23.90 1.36
N LYS A 458 -20.23 -23.91 2.07
CA LYS A 458 -21.24 -24.98 2.04
C LYS A 458 -22.50 -24.63 1.25
N SER A 459 -22.81 -23.35 1.14
CA SER A 459 -23.94 -22.82 0.35
C SER A 459 -23.63 -21.41 -0.17
N GLY A 460 -24.39 -20.97 -1.20
CA GLY A 460 -24.29 -19.62 -1.72
C GLY A 460 -23.05 -19.33 -2.56
N ALA A 461 -22.68 -18.05 -2.62
CA ALA A 461 -21.50 -17.53 -3.31
C ALA A 461 -20.89 -16.33 -2.60
N VAL A 462 -19.59 -16.14 -2.79
CA VAL A 462 -18.79 -15.02 -2.32
C VAL A 462 -18.09 -14.41 -3.52
N ALA A 463 -18.23 -13.09 -3.72
CA ALA A 463 -17.63 -12.36 -4.83
C ALA A 463 -16.98 -11.07 -4.37
N THR A 464 -15.93 -10.65 -5.09
CA THR A 464 -15.26 -9.35 -4.89
C THR A 464 -14.73 -8.78 -6.20
N SER A 465 -14.70 -7.45 -6.32
CA SER A 465 -13.98 -6.73 -7.37
C SER A 465 -12.52 -6.44 -7.02
N ILE A 466 -12.06 -6.83 -5.84
CA ILE A 466 -10.65 -6.81 -5.47
C ILE A 466 -10.06 -8.16 -5.88
N SER A 467 -9.24 -8.14 -6.92
CA SER A 467 -8.67 -9.34 -7.55
C SER A 467 -7.31 -8.96 -8.14
N HIS A 468 -6.27 -9.17 -7.35
CA HIS A 468 -4.92 -8.68 -7.67
C HIS A 468 -4.37 -9.24 -8.99
N ASP A 469 -3.74 -8.38 -9.81
CA ASP A 469 -3.71 -6.90 -9.73
C ASP A 469 -4.68 -6.28 -10.73
N SER A 470 -5.29 -7.13 -11.61
CA SER A 470 -6.18 -6.69 -12.69
C SER A 470 -7.52 -6.16 -12.22
N HIS A 471 -7.94 -6.52 -11.00
CA HIS A 471 -9.22 -6.16 -10.41
C HIS A 471 -10.43 -6.50 -11.27
N ASN A 472 -10.39 -7.64 -11.94
CA ASN A 472 -11.56 -8.30 -12.48
C ASN A 472 -12.46 -8.82 -11.36
N ILE A 473 -13.71 -9.18 -11.63
CA ILE A 473 -14.57 -9.73 -10.60
C ILE A 473 -14.23 -11.19 -10.38
N ILE A 474 -13.85 -11.58 -9.16
CA ILE A 474 -13.63 -12.96 -8.77
C ILE A 474 -14.77 -13.46 -7.89
N VAL A 475 -15.22 -14.69 -8.14
CA VAL A 475 -16.34 -15.30 -7.42
C VAL A 475 -16.09 -16.77 -7.15
N VAL A 476 -16.42 -17.22 -5.93
CA VAL A 476 -16.48 -18.64 -5.54
C VAL A 476 -17.92 -18.97 -5.15
N GLY A 477 -18.42 -20.12 -5.59
CA GLY A 477 -19.78 -20.52 -5.27
C GLY A 477 -20.04 -22.02 -5.33
N THR A 478 -21.13 -22.41 -4.68
CA THR A 478 -21.63 -23.78 -4.66
C THR A 478 -22.58 -24.06 -5.83
N ASN A 479 -23.09 -23.02 -6.49
CA ASN A 479 -23.98 -23.13 -7.63
C ASN A 479 -23.89 -21.89 -8.54
N SER A 480 -24.22 -22.07 -9.83
CA SER A 480 -24.09 -21.04 -10.85
C SER A 480 -25.07 -19.86 -10.69
N LYS A 481 -26.23 -20.09 -10.06
CA LYS A 481 -27.25 -19.02 -9.84
C LYS A 481 -26.76 -17.98 -8.85
N ASP A 482 -26.29 -18.43 -7.69
CA ASP A 482 -25.77 -17.53 -6.66
C ASP A 482 -24.50 -16.83 -7.16
N MET A 483 -23.65 -17.49 -7.97
CA MET A 483 -22.47 -16.86 -8.59
C MET A 483 -22.90 -15.73 -9.56
N ALA A 484 -23.84 -15.98 -10.46
CA ALA A 484 -24.35 -14.97 -11.38
C ALA A 484 -24.99 -13.79 -10.62
N PHE A 485 -25.77 -14.07 -9.59
CA PHE A 485 -26.42 -13.07 -8.76
C PHE A 485 -25.38 -12.20 -8.02
N ALA A 486 -24.36 -12.82 -7.42
CA ALA A 486 -23.29 -12.11 -6.71
C ALA A 486 -22.50 -11.18 -7.64
N VAL A 487 -22.11 -11.67 -8.84
CA VAL A 487 -21.37 -10.86 -9.81
C VAL A 487 -22.21 -9.69 -10.32
N ASN A 488 -23.48 -9.93 -10.68
CA ASN A 488 -24.38 -8.86 -11.12
C ASN A 488 -24.58 -7.80 -10.02
N ARG A 489 -24.64 -8.22 -8.76
CA ARG A 489 -24.76 -7.29 -7.62
C ARG A 489 -23.51 -6.40 -7.46
N ILE A 490 -22.31 -6.95 -7.66
CA ILE A 490 -21.07 -6.14 -7.71
C ILE A 490 -21.11 -5.11 -8.84
N VAL A 491 -21.60 -5.52 -10.02
CA VAL A 491 -21.75 -4.60 -11.17
C VAL A 491 -22.74 -3.48 -10.87
N GLU A 492 -23.89 -3.80 -10.25
CA GLU A 492 -24.89 -2.80 -9.81
C GLU A 492 -24.33 -1.81 -8.79
N ASN A 493 -23.50 -2.29 -7.88
CA ASN A 493 -22.85 -1.48 -6.84
C ASN A 493 -21.63 -0.67 -7.36
N HIS A 494 -21.23 -0.85 -8.60
CA HIS A 494 -19.97 -0.31 -9.15
C HIS A 494 -18.72 -0.77 -8.40
N GLY A 495 -18.78 -1.96 -7.77
CA GLY A 495 -17.66 -2.58 -7.08
C GLY A 495 -17.98 -2.99 -5.63
N GLY A 496 -17.06 -3.74 -5.07
CA GLY A 496 -17.11 -4.14 -3.67
C GLY A 496 -17.03 -5.64 -3.43
N ILE A 497 -17.64 -6.02 -2.33
CA ILE A 497 -17.69 -7.38 -1.79
C ILE A 497 -19.15 -7.77 -1.63
N VAL A 498 -19.52 -8.99 -2.02
CA VAL A 498 -20.91 -9.47 -1.91
C VAL A 498 -20.91 -10.92 -1.47
N VAL A 499 -21.70 -11.23 -0.45
CA VAL A 499 -22.00 -12.59 0.03
C VAL A 499 -23.47 -12.88 -0.22
N THR A 500 -23.78 -13.97 -0.92
CA THR A 500 -25.14 -14.30 -1.35
C THR A 500 -25.50 -15.74 -1.05
N GLU A 501 -26.79 -15.99 -0.85
CA GLU A 501 -27.36 -17.33 -0.78
C GLU A 501 -28.80 -17.31 -1.26
N ASN A 502 -29.19 -18.24 -2.14
CA ASN A 502 -30.53 -18.36 -2.72
C ASN A 502 -30.98 -17.06 -3.44
N GLU A 503 -30.07 -16.46 -4.22
CA GLU A 503 -30.30 -15.20 -4.94
C GLU A 503 -30.71 -14.03 -4.00
N GLN A 504 -30.16 -14.03 -2.76
CA GLN A 504 -30.35 -12.96 -1.78
C GLN A 504 -29.02 -12.51 -1.22
N VAL A 505 -28.84 -11.22 -1.09
CA VAL A 505 -27.67 -10.63 -0.44
C VAL A 505 -27.73 -10.93 1.06
N LYS A 506 -26.69 -11.52 1.62
CA LYS A 506 -26.50 -11.74 3.06
C LYS A 506 -25.71 -10.59 3.69
N SER A 507 -24.69 -10.12 3.00
CA SER A 507 -23.90 -8.95 3.35
C SER A 507 -23.22 -8.40 2.12
N GLU A 508 -22.95 -7.10 2.11
CA GLU A 508 -22.18 -6.45 1.05
C GLU A 508 -21.37 -5.27 1.62
N LEU A 509 -20.26 -4.96 0.97
CA LEU A 509 -19.50 -3.72 1.13
C LEU A 509 -19.37 -3.09 -0.25
N VAL A 510 -19.78 -1.82 -0.38
CA VAL A 510 -19.71 -1.09 -1.65
C VAL A 510 -18.37 -0.34 -1.73
N LEU A 511 -17.66 -0.50 -2.86
CA LEU A 511 -16.39 0.14 -3.15
C LEU A 511 -16.49 0.87 -4.49
N GLU A 512 -17.12 2.04 -4.47
CA GLU A 512 -17.54 2.78 -5.66
C GLU A 512 -16.38 3.46 -6.41
N LEU A 513 -15.25 3.68 -5.74
CA LEU A 513 -14.07 4.30 -6.36
C LEU A 513 -13.20 3.24 -7.04
N ALA A 514 -13.22 3.21 -8.34
CA ALA A 514 -12.53 2.25 -9.20
C ALA A 514 -12.89 0.77 -8.90
N GLY A 515 -13.94 0.54 -8.11
CA GLY A 515 -14.33 -0.78 -7.63
C GLY A 515 -13.44 -1.36 -6.54
N ILE A 516 -12.58 -0.56 -5.92
CA ILE A 516 -11.56 -1.02 -4.95
C ILE A 516 -11.47 -0.15 -3.69
N MET A 517 -12.05 1.05 -3.69
CA MET A 517 -12.06 1.97 -2.56
C MET A 517 -13.44 2.58 -2.37
N SER A 518 -13.70 3.11 -1.17
CA SER A 518 -14.90 3.88 -0.83
C SER A 518 -14.56 5.27 -0.28
N ASP A 519 -15.43 6.25 -0.50
CA ASP A 519 -15.35 7.59 0.13
C ASP A 519 -15.95 7.62 1.55
N SER A 520 -16.51 6.49 2.01
CA SER A 520 -17.05 6.33 3.37
C SER A 520 -15.93 6.37 4.42
N PRO A 521 -16.25 6.79 5.66
CA PRO A 521 -15.30 6.73 6.77
C PRO A 521 -14.73 5.31 6.99
N LEU A 522 -13.45 5.22 7.33
CA LEU A 522 -12.77 3.94 7.56
C LEU A 522 -13.51 3.02 8.54
N VAL A 523 -14.11 3.59 9.58
CA VAL A 523 -14.87 2.81 10.59
C VAL A 523 -16.08 2.12 9.97
N GLU A 524 -16.85 2.85 9.13
CA GLU A 524 -18.03 2.31 8.44
C GLU A 524 -17.61 1.20 7.45
N VAL A 525 -16.57 1.45 6.64
CA VAL A 525 -16.03 0.44 5.72
C VAL A 525 -15.56 -0.81 6.47
N ASN A 526 -14.94 -0.64 7.64
CA ASN A 526 -14.52 -1.78 8.47
C ASN A 526 -15.69 -2.56 9.03
N GLU A 527 -16.74 -1.88 9.52
CA GLU A 527 -17.95 -2.53 10.05
C GLU A 527 -18.64 -3.37 8.96
N GLU A 528 -18.75 -2.85 7.74
CA GLU A 528 -19.32 -3.57 6.61
C GLU A 528 -18.43 -4.75 6.17
N LEU A 529 -17.10 -4.57 6.16
CA LEU A 529 -16.13 -5.62 5.83
C LEU A 529 -16.22 -6.80 6.83
N GLU A 530 -16.24 -6.49 8.13
CA GLU A 530 -16.34 -7.53 9.16
C GLU A 530 -17.70 -8.24 9.10
N ALA A 531 -18.80 -7.51 8.87
CA ALA A 531 -20.12 -8.12 8.65
C ALA A 531 -20.13 -9.04 7.41
N ALA A 532 -19.41 -8.69 6.34
CA ALA A 532 -19.29 -9.54 5.16
C ALA A 532 -18.45 -10.79 5.45
N LYS A 533 -17.35 -10.68 6.23
CA LYS A 533 -16.55 -11.83 6.68
C LYS A 533 -17.39 -12.77 7.53
N ASP A 534 -18.14 -12.26 8.49
CA ASP A 534 -19.04 -13.04 9.34
C ASP A 534 -20.10 -13.79 8.51
N ALA A 535 -20.70 -13.12 7.52
CA ALA A 535 -21.65 -13.75 6.61
C ALA A 535 -21.02 -14.88 5.78
N ALA A 536 -19.80 -14.69 5.27
CA ALA A 536 -19.07 -15.71 4.53
C ALA A 536 -18.73 -16.93 5.42
N HIS A 537 -18.27 -16.69 6.65
CA HIS A 537 -18.03 -17.75 7.64
C HIS A 537 -19.32 -18.50 8.02
N ALA A 538 -20.44 -17.78 8.16
CA ALA A 538 -21.74 -18.42 8.42
C ALA A 538 -22.20 -19.35 7.28
N LEU A 539 -21.78 -19.10 6.03
CA LEU A 539 -22.01 -19.97 4.89
C LEU A 539 -20.97 -21.10 4.75
N GLY A 540 -19.99 -21.18 5.67
CA GLY A 540 -19.05 -22.29 5.79
C GLY A 540 -17.61 -21.99 5.40
N VAL A 541 -17.27 -20.78 5.00
CA VAL A 541 -15.86 -20.39 4.75
C VAL A 541 -15.04 -20.62 6.01
N GLY A 542 -13.86 -21.21 5.88
CA GLY A 542 -13.03 -21.60 7.01
C GLY A 542 -12.57 -20.41 7.86
N HIS A 543 -12.71 -20.48 9.19
CA HIS A 543 -12.28 -19.43 10.11
C HIS A 543 -10.75 -19.15 10.13
N GLY A 544 -9.95 -20.02 9.49
CA GLY A 544 -8.49 -19.83 9.39
C GLY A 544 -8.03 -19.02 8.19
N ILE A 545 -8.96 -18.50 7.38
CA ILE A 545 -8.68 -17.70 6.18
C ILE A 545 -9.50 -16.42 6.19
N ASP A 546 -8.96 -15.35 5.63
CA ASP A 546 -9.75 -14.18 5.28
C ASP A 546 -10.49 -14.47 3.96
N PRO A 547 -11.85 -14.45 3.95
CA PRO A 547 -12.61 -14.88 2.79
C PRO A 547 -12.28 -14.11 1.50
N PHE A 548 -12.05 -12.81 1.61
CA PHE A 548 -11.92 -11.92 0.46
C PHE A 548 -10.47 -11.74 0.05
N MET A 549 -9.57 -11.51 1.01
CA MET A 549 -8.14 -11.38 0.75
C MET A 549 -7.57 -12.67 0.13
N THR A 550 -7.90 -13.83 0.69
CA THR A 550 -7.46 -15.10 0.12
C THR A 550 -7.97 -15.28 -1.31
N LEU A 551 -9.23 -14.90 -1.56
CA LEU A 551 -9.82 -15.00 -2.89
C LEU A 551 -9.15 -14.04 -3.88
N SER A 552 -8.81 -12.82 -3.47
CA SER A 552 -8.20 -11.81 -4.34
C SER A 552 -6.85 -12.26 -4.92
N PHE A 553 -6.04 -12.97 -4.14
CA PHE A 553 -4.75 -13.49 -4.60
C PHE A 553 -4.86 -14.72 -5.52
N MET A 554 -6.03 -15.38 -5.61
CA MET A 554 -6.20 -16.50 -6.55
C MET A 554 -6.08 -16.07 -8.01
N ALA A 555 -6.22 -14.78 -8.31
CA ALA A 555 -6.12 -14.25 -9.67
C ALA A 555 -4.72 -13.71 -10.03
N LEU A 556 -3.77 -13.65 -9.11
CA LEU A 556 -2.46 -13.03 -9.35
C LEU A 556 -1.47 -14.00 -10.04
N PRO A 557 -1.20 -13.86 -11.35
CA PRO A 557 -0.48 -14.86 -12.15
C PRO A 557 1.05 -14.78 -12.01
N VAL A 558 1.56 -14.26 -10.91
CA VAL A 558 2.99 -14.22 -10.55
C VAL A 558 3.33 -15.06 -9.32
N ILE A 559 2.31 -15.54 -8.58
CA ILE A 559 2.51 -16.40 -7.40
C ILE A 559 2.23 -17.86 -7.76
N PRO A 560 3.16 -18.82 -7.58
CA PRO A 560 2.95 -20.22 -7.90
C PRO A 560 1.92 -20.90 -6.96
N THR A 561 1.26 -22.03 -7.35
CA THR A 561 1.48 -22.80 -8.59
C THR A 561 0.38 -22.52 -9.61
N LEU A 562 -0.89 -22.71 -9.25
CA LEU A 562 -2.04 -22.46 -10.13
C LEU A 562 -2.74 -21.15 -9.77
N ARG A 563 -3.13 -20.41 -10.80
CA ARG A 563 -3.94 -19.19 -10.67
C ARG A 563 -5.07 -19.21 -11.69
N ILE A 564 -6.04 -18.32 -11.52
CA ILE A 564 -7.16 -18.17 -12.45
C ILE A 564 -7.20 -16.74 -12.99
N THR A 565 -7.30 -16.60 -14.32
CA THR A 565 -7.53 -15.33 -15.00
C THR A 565 -8.87 -15.35 -15.71
N THR A 566 -9.26 -14.28 -16.38
CA THR A 566 -10.46 -14.20 -17.21
C THR A 566 -10.48 -15.25 -18.35
N ARG A 567 -9.34 -15.84 -18.69
CA ARG A 567 -9.20 -16.86 -19.74
C ARG A 567 -9.12 -18.29 -19.24
N GLY A 568 -9.09 -18.49 -17.93
CA GLY A 568 -9.06 -19.81 -17.29
C GLY A 568 -7.89 -20.00 -16.33
N ILE A 569 -7.64 -21.23 -15.97
CA ILE A 569 -6.55 -21.61 -15.05
C ILE A 569 -5.20 -21.53 -15.77
N ILE A 570 -4.22 -20.92 -15.10
CA ILE A 570 -2.83 -20.84 -15.55
C ILE A 570 -1.92 -21.59 -14.58
N ASP A 571 -0.98 -22.33 -15.12
CA ASP A 571 0.22 -22.78 -14.40
C ASP A 571 1.25 -21.66 -14.45
N VAL A 572 1.50 -21.03 -13.31
CA VAL A 572 2.39 -19.87 -13.19
C VAL A 572 3.85 -20.26 -13.45
N VAL A 573 4.25 -21.50 -13.13
CA VAL A 573 5.63 -21.96 -13.32
C VAL A 573 5.97 -22.11 -14.79
N THR A 574 5.03 -22.65 -15.57
CA THR A 574 5.21 -22.88 -17.02
C THR A 574 4.72 -21.72 -17.88
N GLN A 575 3.99 -20.75 -17.29
CA GLN A 575 3.34 -19.65 -17.98
C GLN A 575 2.39 -20.13 -19.10
N GLN A 576 1.59 -21.17 -18.82
CA GLN A 576 0.65 -21.75 -19.78
C GLN A 576 -0.74 -21.94 -19.18
N TYR A 577 -1.75 -21.76 -20.02
CA TYR A 577 -3.13 -22.12 -19.66
C TYR A 577 -3.30 -23.65 -19.71
N ILE A 578 -4.09 -24.20 -18.75
CA ILE A 578 -4.36 -25.62 -18.61
C ILE A 578 -5.85 -25.97 -18.64
#